data_db5f40e840dd938975e51463b43e953d
#
_entry.id   db5f40e840dd938975e51463b43e953d
#
_cell.length_a   1.000
_cell.length_b   1.000
_cell.length_c   1.000
_cell.angle_alpha   90.00
_cell.angle_beta   90.00
_cell.angle_gamma   90.00
#
_symmetry.space_group_name_H-M   'P 1'
#
loop_
_entity.id
_entity.type
_entity.pdbx_description
1 polymer ?
#
loop_
_entity_poly.entity_id
_entity_poly.type
_entity_poly.pdbx_seq_one_letter_code
_entity_poly.pdbx_strand_id
1 'polypeptide(L)'
;MQITRSSIATTKGPADWFTGDVYIDAVAAAPAPARVQANLVHFTPGARTAWHTHPLGQTVYVTEGVGLCQRRGGPIELIRPGDRVFFEPDEDHWHGAAPNRFMVHLALNEVDDAHAAVDWGEHVTDEEYAAAPAT
;
A
#
# COMPACT_ATOMS: atom_id res chain seq x y z
N MET A 1 21.33 8.64 -18.29
CA MET A 1 21.30 7.54 -17.31
C MET A 1 21.46 8.12 -15.92
N GLN A 2 20.63 7.69 -14.96
CA GLN A 2 20.72 8.12 -13.57
C GLN A 2 20.91 6.89 -12.68
N ILE A 3 21.91 6.90 -11.82
CA ILE A 3 22.16 5.82 -10.88
C ILE A 3 22.10 6.39 -9.47
N THR A 4 21.18 5.89 -8.65
CA THR A 4 21.12 6.19 -7.22
C THR A 4 21.76 5.03 -6.47
N ARG A 5 22.87 5.30 -5.76
CA ARG A 5 23.58 4.29 -4.98
C ARG A 5 23.01 4.18 -3.58
N SER A 6 23.00 2.95 -3.04
CA SER A 6 22.70 2.66 -1.63
C SER A 6 21.31 3.10 -1.18
N SER A 7 20.33 2.99 -2.00
CA SER A 7 18.93 3.36 -1.71
C SER A 7 18.75 4.73 -1.00
N ILE A 8 17.59 5.30 -1.14
CA ILE A 8 17.21 6.50 -0.40
C ILE A 8 16.79 6.14 1.02
N ALA A 9 16.83 7.15 1.91
CA ALA A 9 16.43 6.95 3.30
C ALA A 9 14.98 6.52 3.42
N THR A 10 14.73 5.61 4.35
CA THR A 10 13.38 5.18 4.72
C THR A 10 12.63 6.34 5.38
N THR A 11 11.39 6.54 5.00
CA THR A 11 10.49 7.52 5.63
C THR A 11 9.38 6.81 6.40
N LYS A 12 8.93 7.43 7.49
CA LYS A 12 7.77 6.93 8.22
C LYS A 12 6.49 7.40 7.55
N GLY A 13 5.55 6.49 7.36
CA GLY A 13 4.24 6.81 6.82
C GLY A 13 3.47 7.77 7.72
N PRO A 14 2.84 8.84 7.16
CA PRO A 14 2.08 9.80 7.96
C PRO A 14 0.87 9.17 8.66
N ALA A 15 0.58 9.61 9.89
CA ALA A 15 -0.57 9.15 10.65
C ALA A 15 -1.92 9.46 9.97
N ASP A 16 -1.96 10.45 9.09
CA ASP A 16 -3.16 10.76 8.31
C ASP A 16 -3.52 9.67 7.31
N TRP A 17 -2.55 8.86 6.87
CA TRP A 17 -2.73 7.84 5.84
C TRP A 17 -2.63 6.42 6.36
N PHE A 18 -2.11 6.24 7.56
CA PHE A 18 -1.86 4.92 8.15
C PHE A 18 -2.29 4.85 9.60
N THR A 19 -2.77 3.68 10.01
CA THR A 19 -2.91 3.29 11.41
C THR A 19 -1.76 2.36 11.74
N GLY A 20 -1.10 2.61 12.88
CA GLY A 20 0.10 1.87 13.26
C GLY A 20 1.36 2.39 12.56
N ASP A 21 2.47 1.71 12.77
CA ASP A 21 3.77 2.14 12.24
C ASP A 21 4.04 1.49 10.88
N VAL A 22 4.26 2.34 9.89
CA VAL A 22 4.55 1.95 8.51
C VAL A 22 5.77 2.70 8.03
N TYR A 23 6.68 2.01 7.34
CA TYR A 23 7.91 2.58 6.82
C TYR A 23 8.00 2.39 5.32
N ILE A 24 8.42 3.44 4.61
CA ILE A 24 8.34 3.50 3.15
C ILE A 24 9.72 3.78 2.56
N ASP A 25 10.12 2.94 1.61
CA ASP A 25 11.30 3.16 0.77
C ASP A 25 10.81 3.48 -0.65
N ALA A 26 11.12 4.67 -1.14
CA ALA A 26 10.80 5.02 -2.51
C ALA A 26 11.76 4.32 -3.48
N VAL A 27 11.21 3.47 -4.33
CA VAL A 27 11.98 2.68 -5.30
C VAL A 27 12.05 3.40 -6.65
N ALA A 28 10.96 4.02 -7.05
CA ALA A 28 10.89 4.78 -8.30
C ALA A 28 9.95 5.97 -8.16
N ALA A 29 10.43 7.13 -8.61
CA ALA A 29 9.67 8.35 -8.76
C ALA A 29 10.23 9.06 -9.99
N ALA A 30 10.07 8.42 -11.14
CA ALA A 30 10.70 8.88 -12.37
C ALA A 30 10.16 10.25 -12.79
N PRO A 31 11.03 11.14 -13.32
CA PRO A 31 10.59 12.45 -13.79
C PRO A 31 9.73 12.33 -15.04
N ALA A 32 8.84 13.30 -15.23
CA ALA A 32 8.04 13.38 -16.46
C ALA A 32 8.92 13.30 -17.71
N PRO A 33 8.48 12.61 -18.78
CA PRO A 33 7.12 12.11 -19.03
C PRO A 33 6.81 10.73 -18.40
N ALA A 34 7.72 10.13 -17.66
CA ALA A 34 7.43 8.90 -16.93
C ALA A 34 6.38 9.17 -15.84
N ARG A 35 5.54 8.17 -15.56
CA ARG A 35 4.42 8.31 -14.64
C ARG A 35 4.48 7.34 -13.48
N VAL A 36 5.35 6.32 -13.54
CA VAL A 36 5.40 5.26 -12.54
C VAL A 36 5.95 5.76 -11.21
N GLN A 37 5.27 5.37 -10.14
CA GLN A 37 5.76 5.45 -8.77
C GLN A 37 5.80 4.04 -8.20
N ALA A 38 6.86 3.73 -7.49
CA ALA A 38 7.01 2.45 -6.82
C ALA A 38 7.57 2.66 -5.42
N ASN A 39 6.93 2.04 -4.44
CA ASN A 39 7.33 2.11 -3.04
C ASN A 39 7.40 0.70 -2.45
N LEU A 40 8.46 0.43 -1.71
CA LEU A 40 8.52 -0.74 -0.85
C LEU A 40 7.98 -0.31 0.51
N VAL A 41 6.87 -0.92 0.93
CA VAL A 41 6.13 -0.49 2.11
C VAL A 41 6.16 -1.58 3.16
N HIS A 42 6.64 -1.22 4.36
CA HIS A 42 6.82 -2.11 5.49
C HIS A 42 5.77 -1.81 6.54
N PHE A 43 4.86 -2.76 6.77
CA PHE A 43 3.80 -2.65 7.77
C PHE A 43 4.18 -3.48 9.00
N THR A 44 4.23 -2.84 10.16
CA THR A 44 4.33 -3.57 11.43
C THR A 44 3.04 -4.31 11.74
N PRO A 45 3.03 -5.34 12.63
CA PRO A 45 1.82 -6.09 12.96
C PRO A 45 0.65 -5.16 13.30
N GLY A 46 -0.49 -5.38 12.65
CA GLY A 46 -1.70 -4.59 12.84
C GLY A 46 -1.75 -3.27 12.08
N ALA A 47 -0.63 -2.82 11.52
CA ALA A 47 -0.60 -1.57 10.77
C ALA A 47 -1.29 -1.72 9.41
N ARG A 48 -1.93 -0.65 8.97
CA ARG A 48 -2.72 -0.65 7.73
C ARG A 48 -2.87 0.74 7.15
N THR A 49 -3.18 0.82 5.87
CA THR A 49 -3.54 2.09 5.22
C THR A 49 -4.93 2.55 5.66
N ALA A 50 -5.22 3.82 5.47
CA ALA A 50 -6.60 4.30 5.40
C ALA A 50 -7.27 3.74 4.13
N TRP A 51 -8.60 3.84 4.03
CA TRP A 51 -9.33 3.66 2.79
C TRP A 51 -8.84 4.68 1.76
N HIS A 52 -8.60 4.25 0.53
CA HIS A 52 -8.10 5.16 -0.50
C HIS A 52 -8.38 4.62 -1.90
N THR A 53 -8.23 5.51 -2.88
CA THR A 53 -8.36 5.19 -4.30
C THR A 53 -7.14 5.67 -5.07
N HIS A 54 -6.92 5.07 -6.23
CA HIS A 54 -5.90 5.50 -7.19
C HIS A 54 -6.55 5.76 -8.53
N PRO A 55 -6.34 6.92 -9.16
CA PRO A 55 -7.02 7.26 -10.42
C PRO A 55 -6.68 6.30 -11.56
N LEU A 56 -5.49 5.71 -11.55
CA LEU A 56 -5.05 4.75 -12.58
C LEU A 56 -4.87 3.33 -12.03
N GLY A 57 -5.41 3.06 -10.84
CA GLY A 57 -5.26 1.76 -10.17
C GLY A 57 -3.92 1.61 -9.48
N GLN A 58 -3.75 0.48 -8.82
CA GLN A 58 -2.51 0.13 -8.11
C GLN A 58 -2.27 -1.38 -8.18
N THR A 59 -1.03 -1.74 -8.44
CA THR A 59 -0.56 -3.12 -8.25
C THR A 59 0.20 -3.21 -6.94
N VAL A 60 -0.10 -4.21 -6.15
CA VAL A 60 0.62 -4.56 -4.93
C VAL A 60 1.18 -5.97 -5.08
N TYR A 61 2.47 -6.12 -4.83
CA TYR A 61 3.17 -7.42 -4.86
C TYR A 61 3.78 -7.68 -3.49
N VAL A 62 3.34 -8.74 -2.81
CA VAL A 62 3.82 -9.08 -1.47
C VAL A 62 5.19 -9.75 -1.57
N THR A 63 6.16 -9.23 -0.82
CA THR A 63 7.52 -9.78 -0.78
C THR A 63 7.82 -10.53 0.50
N GLU A 64 7.24 -10.13 1.64
CA GLU A 64 7.49 -10.73 2.95
C GLU A 64 6.26 -10.67 3.84
N GLY A 65 6.18 -11.60 4.78
CA GLY A 65 5.20 -11.59 5.87
C GLY A 65 3.82 -12.06 5.46
N VAL A 66 2.81 -11.58 6.18
CA VAL A 66 1.40 -11.89 5.94
C VAL A 66 0.60 -10.60 5.97
N GLY A 67 -0.14 -10.36 4.92
CA GLY A 67 -0.94 -9.16 4.78
C GLY A 67 -2.43 -9.42 4.57
N LEU A 68 -3.16 -8.34 4.60
CA LEU A 68 -4.59 -8.27 4.39
C LEU A 68 -4.88 -7.18 3.36
N CYS A 69 -5.91 -7.38 2.56
CA CYS A 69 -6.47 -6.33 1.72
C CYS A 69 -7.98 -6.47 1.61
N GLN A 70 -8.65 -5.37 1.31
CA GLN A 70 -10.11 -5.36 1.17
C GLN A 70 -10.50 -4.24 0.21
N ARG A 71 -11.41 -4.54 -0.71
CA ARG A 71 -12.16 -3.52 -1.42
C ARG A 71 -13.46 -3.20 -0.68
N ARG A 72 -13.96 -1.99 -0.81
CA ARG A 72 -15.22 -1.58 -0.20
C ARG A 72 -16.34 -2.53 -0.62
N GLY A 73 -17.08 -3.07 0.34
CA GLY A 73 -18.17 -4.00 0.11
C GLY A 73 -17.77 -5.44 -0.13
N GLY A 74 -16.48 -5.76 -0.16
CA GLY A 74 -15.98 -7.13 -0.30
C GLY A 74 -15.44 -7.73 1.00
N PRO A 75 -15.06 -9.00 0.99
CA PRO A 75 -14.42 -9.62 2.15
C PRO A 75 -12.96 -9.16 2.29
N ILE A 76 -12.41 -9.31 3.49
CA ILE A 76 -10.98 -9.14 3.72
C ILE A 76 -10.27 -10.40 3.22
N GLU A 77 -9.29 -10.20 2.35
CA GLU A 77 -8.50 -11.29 1.75
C GLU A 77 -7.11 -11.35 2.40
N LEU A 78 -6.63 -12.55 2.65
CA LEU A 78 -5.24 -12.81 3.03
C LEU A 78 -4.34 -12.74 1.82
N ILE A 79 -3.21 -12.08 1.98
CA ILE A 79 -2.18 -12.01 0.94
C ILE A 79 -0.83 -12.43 1.51
N ARG A 80 -0.07 -13.20 0.73
CA ARG A 80 1.21 -13.79 1.14
C ARG A 80 2.29 -13.54 0.09
N PRO A 81 3.57 -13.76 0.43
CA PRO A 81 4.66 -13.56 -0.51
C PRO A 81 4.42 -14.27 -1.84
N GLY A 82 4.60 -13.53 -2.92
CA GLY A 82 4.29 -13.97 -4.28
C GLY A 82 2.90 -13.61 -4.78
N ASP A 83 1.99 -13.19 -3.90
CA ASP A 83 0.66 -12.73 -4.31
C ASP A 83 0.73 -11.35 -4.93
N ARG A 84 -0.04 -11.16 -5.99
CA ARG A 84 -0.19 -9.89 -6.69
C ARG A 84 -1.66 -9.49 -6.67
N VAL A 85 -1.90 -8.26 -6.22
CA VAL A 85 -3.26 -7.69 -6.19
C VAL A 85 -3.28 -6.48 -7.11
N PHE A 86 -4.28 -6.39 -7.97
CA PHE A 86 -4.54 -5.18 -8.72
C PHE A 86 -5.85 -4.55 -8.24
N PHE A 87 -5.74 -3.32 -7.72
CA PHE A 87 -6.90 -2.49 -7.41
C PHE A 87 -7.24 -1.66 -8.63
N GLU A 88 -8.49 -1.77 -9.09
CA GLU A 88 -8.97 -1.05 -10.27
C GLU A 88 -8.92 0.47 -10.07
N PRO A 89 -8.87 1.27 -11.15
CA PRO A 89 -9.01 2.71 -11.03
C PRO A 89 -10.25 3.09 -10.21
N ASP A 90 -10.04 4.00 -9.25
CA ASP A 90 -11.09 4.54 -8.36
C ASP A 90 -11.78 3.50 -7.45
N GLU A 91 -11.23 2.30 -7.33
CA GLU A 91 -11.71 1.28 -6.41
C GLU A 91 -11.26 1.61 -4.98
N ASP A 92 -12.22 1.86 -4.07
CA ASP A 92 -11.93 2.15 -2.68
C ASP A 92 -11.47 0.88 -1.95
N HIS A 93 -10.28 0.94 -1.37
CA HIS A 93 -9.62 -0.23 -0.79
C HIS A 93 -8.67 0.15 0.33
N TRP A 94 -8.21 -0.85 1.06
CA TRP A 94 -7.10 -0.73 1.99
C TRP A 94 -6.25 -2.01 1.97
N HIS A 95 -5.03 -1.90 2.45
CA HIS A 95 -4.13 -3.04 2.67
C HIS A 95 -3.25 -2.79 3.89
N GLY A 96 -2.74 -3.87 4.46
CA GLY A 96 -1.93 -3.80 5.67
C GLY A 96 -1.42 -5.15 6.12
N ALA A 97 -0.82 -5.17 7.31
CA ALA A 97 -0.28 -6.37 7.92
C ALA A 97 -1.37 -7.16 8.67
N ALA A 98 -1.14 -8.46 8.84
CA ALA A 98 -1.90 -9.28 9.76
C ALA A 98 -1.71 -8.79 11.20
N PRO A 99 -2.63 -9.14 12.12
CA PRO A 99 -2.58 -8.62 13.50
C PRO A 99 -1.29 -8.92 14.26
N ASN A 100 -0.65 -10.05 13.98
CA ASN A 100 0.51 -10.54 14.73
C ASN A 100 1.75 -10.78 13.86
N ARG A 101 1.75 -10.30 12.62
CA ARG A 101 2.89 -10.41 11.70
C ARG A 101 3.07 -9.14 10.91
N PHE A 102 4.31 -8.80 10.60
CA PHE A 102 4.56 -7.72 9.65
C PHE A 102 4.28 -8.19 8.21
N MET A 103 4.16 -7.24 7.32
CA MET A 103 4.04 -7.48 5.88
C MET A 103 4.82 -6.43 5.11
N VAL A 104 5.49 -6.86 4.06
CA VAL A 104 6.16 -5.97 3.12
C VAL A 104 5.63 -6.20 1.72
N HIS A 105 5.29 -5.13 1.02
CA HIS A 105 4.90 -5.22 -0.38
C HIS A 105 5.54 -4.11 -1.21
N LEU A 106 5.69 -4.40 -2.50
CA LEU A 106 6.01 -3.40 -3.51
C LEU A 106 4.68 -2.85 -4.04
N ALA A 107 4.51 -1.54 -3.95
CA ALA A 107 3.35 -0.84 -4.49
C ALA A 107 3.73 -0.09 -5.76
N LEU A 108 2.99 -0.32 -6.84
CA LEU A 108 3.21 0.30 -8.15
C LEU A 108 1.95 1.03 -8.56
N ASN A 109 2.08 2.32 -8.83
CA ASN A 109 0.98 3.11 -9.37
C ASN A 109 1.54 4.22 -10.28
N GLU A 110 0.66 4.85 -11.02
CA GLU A 110 1.02 5.93 -11.92
C GLU A 110 0.34 7.22 -11.48
N VAL A 111 0.98 8.35 -11.74
CA VAL A 111 0.32 9.66 -11.63
C VAL A 111 -0.54 9.91 -12.86
N ASP A 112 -1.69 10.53 -12.66
CA ASP A 112 -2.56 10.95 -13.75
C ASP A 112 -2.10 12.27 -14.42
N ASP A 113 -2.88 12.79 -15.36
CA ASP A 113 -2.56 14.04 -16.05
C ASP A 113 -2.54 15.25 -15.12
N ALA A 114 -3.20 15.18 -13.97
CA ALA A 114 -3.18 16.22 -12.93
C ALA A 114 -2.09 16.00 -11.89
N HIS A 115 -1.16 15.04 -12.13
CA HIS A 115 -0.10 14.63 -11.20
C HIS A 115 -0.62 14.04 -9.88
N ALA A 116 -1.85 13.52 -9.86
CA ALA A 116 -2.40 12.79 -8.72
C ALA A 116 -2.15 11.29 -8.87
N ALA A 117 -1.84 10.64 -7.75
CA ALA A 117 -1.57 9.20 -7.69
C ALA A 117 -2.48 8.49 -6.71
N VAL A 118 -3.02 9.20 -5.72
CA VAL A 118 -3.82 8.62 -4.63
C VAL A 118 -4.79 9.67 -4.09
N ASP A 119 -5.97 9.20 -3.67
CA ASP A 119 -6.96 9.99 -2.94
C ASP A 119 -7.26 9.28 -1.62
N TRP A 120 -6.85 9.89 -0.51
CA TRP A 120 -6.95 9.32 0.83
C TRP A 120 -8.32 9.59 1.44
N GLY A 121 -8.93 8.54 2.00
CA GLY A 121 -10.19 8.58 2.71
C GLY A 121 -10.04 8.38 4.21
N GLU A 122 -11.07 7.85 4.83
CA GLU A 122 -11.12 7.58 6.26
C GLU A 122 -10.21 6.42 6.67
N HIS A 123 -9.74 6.45 7.90
CA HIS A 123 -9.01 5.31 8.47
C HIS A 123 -9.93 4.07 8.53
N VAL A 124 -9.31 2.90 8.34
CA VAL A 124 -9.95 1.63 8.64
C VAL A 124 -10.09 1.51 10.15
N THR A 125 -11.31 1.41 10.64
CA THR A 125 -11.56 1.31 12.09
C THR A 125 -11.05 -0.02 12.64
N ASP A 126 -10.81 -0.07 13.96
CA ASP A 126 -10.44 -1.32 14.62
C ASP A 126 -11.52 -2.38 14.45
N GLU A 127 -12.78 -1.99 14.44
CA GLU A 127 -13.91 -2.88 14.21
C GLU A 127 -13.90 -3.47 12.79
N GLU A 128 -13.68 -2.63 11.77
CA GLU A 128 -13.54 -3.10 10.39
C GLU A 128 -12.36 -4.07 10.24
N TYR A 129 -11.22 -3.72 10.82
CA TYR A 129 -10.01 -4.54 10.77
C TYR A 129 -10.18 -5.88 11.50
N ALA A 130 -10.93 -5.90 12.60
CA ALA A 130 -11.18 -7.11 13.40
C ALA A 130 -12.00 -8.17 12.65
N ALA A 131 -12.65 -7.80 11.54
CA ALA A 131 -13.37 -8.74 10.68
C ALA A 131 -12.44 -9.60 9.80
N ALA A 132 -11.11 -9.46 9.95
CA ALA A 132 -10.14 -10.22 9.18
C ALA A 132 -10.24 -11.72 9.46
N PRO A 133 -9.99 -12.57 8.45
CA PRO A 133 -9.91 -14.01 8.66
C PRO A 133 -8.72 -14.36 9.55
N ALA A 134 -8.78 -15.55 10.13
CA ALA A 134 -7.65 -16.08 10.92
C ALA A 134 -6.38 -16.17 10.07
N THR A 135 -5.27 -15.74 10.62
CA THR A 135 -3.95 -15.76 10.00
C THR A 135 -3.08 -16.85 10.65
#